data_5f0fa69ede223d2dd524ba4e20a8f2aa
#
_entry.id   5f0fa69ede223d2dd524ba4e20a8f2aa
#
_cell.length_a   1.000
_cell.length_b   1.000
_cell.length_c   1.000
_cell.angle_alpha   90.00
_cell.angle_beta   90.00
_cell.angle_gamma   90.00
#
_symmetry.space_group_name_H-M   'P 1'
#
loop_
_entity.id
_entity.type
_entity.pdbx_description
1 polymer ?
#
loop_
_entity_poly.entity_id
_entity_poly.type
_entity_poly.pdbx_seq_one_letter_code
_entity_poly.pdbx_strand_id
1 'polypeptide(L)'
;MLVDENGKFVGEVCHIEAAMERFNSNMTNEDRRSFDNLLLLCHQHHVVTDDVNEYTVEKLRKMKRNHEARYSGVIGQMMNSVVDYGMTLEYTPCCNLKRLYKVLNGKLTDEQACDSAAILNKHLQKLKDLPMETRRLLGIMVMRSYKDYFNCVVPIHEIEKATGLEPVSIMQNVEILARRGIASDIDGENGMPICTLDEDPDTLWAFWNDIREFVKKTGIPIERICCNLDFSVFDE
;
A
#
# COMPACT_ATOMS: atom_id res chain seq x y z
N MET A 1 20.72 16.12 0.93
CA MET A 1 19.71 16.66 1.85
C MET A 1 19.41 18.08 1.42
N LEU A 2 18.14 18.46 1.28
CA LEU A 2 17.73 19.80 0.80
C LEU A 2 17.45 20.81 1.92
N VAL A 3 17.63 20.34 3.18
CA VAL A 3 17.44 21.15 4.39
C VAL A 3 18.66 20.94 5.27
N ASP A 4 19.21 22.01 5.83
CA ASP A 4 20.34 21.95 6.76
C ASP A 4 19.89 21.53 8.17
N GLU A 5 20.83 21.40 9.10
CA GLU A 5 20.60 21.01 10.49
C GLU A 5 19.69 22.00 11.28
N ASN A 6 19.54 23.22 10.79
CA ASN A 6 18.67 24.26 11.35
C ASN A 6 17.28 24.34 10.66
N GLY A 7 16.97 23.40 9.76
CA GLY A 7 15.74 23.39 9.01
C GLY A 7 15.66 24.38 7.84
N LYS A 8 16.80 25.02 7.47
CA LYS A 8 16.85 25.97 6.37
C LYS A 8 16.99 25.26 5.03
N PHE A 9 16.19 25.67 4.05
CA PHE A 9 16.26 25.14 2.70
C PHE A 9 17.57 25.54 2.01
N VAL A 10 18.31 24.54 1.50
CA VAL A 10 19.62 24.69 0.84
C VAL A 10 19.63 24.05 -0.56
N GLY A 11 18.47 23.97 -1.19
CA GLY A 11 18.35 23.45 -2.55
C GLY A 11 18.65 24.49 -3.61
N GLU A 12 19.20 24.03 -4.73
CA GLU A 12 19.49 24.83 -5.92
C GLU A 12 18.67 24.33 -7.11
N VAL A 13 18.19 25.25 -7.96
CA VAL A 13 17.43 24.91 -9.16
C VAL A 13 18.41 24.78 -10.33
N CYS A 14 18.50 23.58 -10.90
CA CYS A 14 19.31 23.27 -12.05
C CYS A 14 18.43 23.09 -13.30
N HIS A 15 18.85 23.64 -14.42
CA HIS A 15 18.19 23.43 -15.72
C HIS A 15 18.74 22.14 -16.36
N ILE A 16 17.87 21.32 -16.92
CA ILE A 16 18.23 20.13 -17.69
C ILE A 16 18.84 20.53 -19.01
N GLU A 17 18.14 21.41 -19.74
CA GLU A 17 18.62 22.05 -20.94
C GLU A 17 18.81 23.55 -20.67
N ALA A 18 20.06 23.99 -20.58
CA ALA A 18 20.44 25.32 -20.14
C ALA A 18 20.68 26.27 -21.32
N ALA A 19 20.98 27.53 -20.99
CA ALA A 19 21.28 28.55 -21.97
C ALA A 19 22.73 28.49 -22.48
N MET A 20 23.62 27.72 -21.87
CA MET A 20 25.05 27.64 -22.19
C MET A 20 25.50 26.24 -22.57
N GLU A 21 25.74 25.37 -21.60
CA GLU A 21 26.49 24.12 -21.82
C GLU A 21 25.66 22.97 -22.38
N ARG A 22 24.35 22.93 -22.06
CA ARG A 22 23.38 21.99 -22.63
C ARG A 22 22.35 22.75 -23.45
N PHE A 23 22.86 23.64 -24.31
CA PHE A 23 22.04 24.58 -25.10
C PHE A 23 21.22 23.88 -26.16
N ASN A 24 19.91 24.16 -26.16
CA ASN A 24 18.98 23.76 -27.21
C ASN A 24 18.38 25.02 -27.86
N SER A 25 18.75 25.26 -29.11
CA SER A 25 18.30 26.44 -29.89
C SER A 25 16.79 26.43 -30.16
N ASN A 26 16.16 25.26 -30.09
CA ASN A 26 14.74 25.11 -30.40
C ASN A 26 13.83 25.36 -29.18
N MET A 27 14.41 25.57 -27.99
CA MET A 27 13.65 25.87 -26.78
C MET A 27 13.37 27.35 -26.63
N THR A 28 12.14 27.71 -26.32
CA THR A 28 11.75 29.05 -25.91
C THR A 28 12.23 29.37 -24.49
N ASN A 29 12.19 30.62 -24.07
CA ASN A 29 12.50 31.01 -22.71
C ASN A 29 11.46 30.47 -21.70
N GLU A 30 10.23 30.24 -22.13
CA GLU A 30 9.17 29.63 -21.32
C GLU A 30 9.43 28.13 -21.10
N ASP A 31 9.83 27.43 -22.18
CA ASP A 31 10.19 25.99 -22.05
C ASP A 31 11.37 25.79 -21.11
N ARG A 32 12.38 26.67 -21.16
CA ARG A 32 13.53 26.61 -20.25
C ARG A 32 13.16 26.77 -18.79
N ARG A 33 12.14 27.56 -18.49
CA ARG A 33 11.62 27.79 -17.13
C ARG A 33 10.52 26.84 -16.72
N SER A 34 10.10 25.95 -17.62
CA SER A 34 9.05 24.98 -17.33
C SER A 34 9.51 23.98 -16.28
N PHE A 35 8.56 23.50 -15.47
CA PHE A 35 8.82 22.47 -14.46
C PHE A 35 9.52 21.24 -15.05
N ASP A 36 9.17 20.86 -16.27
CA ASP A 36 9.74 19.68 -16.94
C ASP A 36 11.23 19.81 -17.23
N ASN A 37 11.73 21.04 -17.31
CA ASN A 37 13.13 21.35 -17.57
C ASN A 37 13.93 21.69 -16.31
N LEU A 38 13.32 21.64 -15.13
CA LEU A 38 13.97 22.01 -13.86
C LEU A 38 14.21 20.80 -12.96
N LEU A 39 15.36 20.79 -12.29
CA LEU A 39 15.73 19.87 -11.23
C LEU A 39 16.04 20.64 -9.95
N LEU A 40 15.60 20.14 -8.81
CA LEU A 40 15.96 20.65 -7.50
C LEU A 40 17.04 19.75 -6.90
N LEU A 41 18.22 20.29 -6.71
CA LEU A 41 19.41 19.55 -6.24
C LEU A 41 19.98 20.18 -4.95
N CYS A 42 20.62 19.39 -4.11
CA CYS A 42 21.48 19.96 -3.09
C CYS A 42 22.79 20.47 -3.74
N HIS A 43 23.49 21.37 -3.07
CA HIS A 43 24.71 21.99 -3.59
C HIS A 43 25.73 20.98 -4.13
N GLN A 44 25.99 19.90 -3.41
CA GLN A 44 26.92 18.86 -3.87
C GLN A 44 26.50 18.21 -5.20
N HIS A 45 25.22 17.89 -5.35
CA HIS A 45 24.72 17.30 -6.57
C HIS A 45 24.65 18.33 -7.71
N HIS A 46 24.40 19.60 -7.42
CA HIS A 46 24.47 20.67 -8.42
C HIS A 46 25.85 20.73 -9.05
N VAL A 47 26.90 20.82 -8.23
CA VAL A 47 28.32 20.87 -8.69
C VAL A 47 28.67 19.63 -9.52
N VAL A 48 28.26 18.45 -9.08
CA VAL A 48 28.55 17.20 -9.81
C VAL A 48 27.82 17.14 -11.15
N THR A 49 26.60 17.66 -11.23
CA THR A 49 25.80 17.66 -12.48
C THR A 49 26.25 18.70 -13.51
N ASP A 50 27.18 19.60 -13.16
CA ASP A 50 27.79 20.55 -14.10
C ASP A 50 28.74 19.86 -15.10
N ASP A 51 29.20 18.64 -14.81
CA ASP A 51 29.90 17.83 -15.80
C ASP A 51 28.94 17.36 -16.91
N VAL A 52 28.94 18.09 -18.01
CA VAL A 52 28.03 17.84 -19.15
C VAL A 52 28.33 16.55 -19.92
N ASN A 53 29.56 16.04 -19.80
CA ASN A 53 29.96 14.79 -20.46
C ASN A 53 29.41 13.58 -19.71
N GLU A 54 29.39 13.64 -18.40
CA GLU A 54 28.83 12.57 -17.57
C GLU A 54 27.32 12.74 -17.38
N TYR A 55 26.85 13.97 -17.15
CA TYR A 55 25.44 14.27 -16.88
C TYR A 55 24.77 14.90 -18.11
N THR A 56 24.52 14.05 -19.10
CA THR A 56 23.83 14.41 -20.32
C THR A 56 22.36 14.81 -20.05
N VAL A 57 21.71 15.50 -20.98
CA VAL A 57 20.27 15.82 -20.94
C VAL A 57 19.42 14.57 -20.63
N GLU A 58 19.75 13.46 -21.29
CA GLU A 58 19.02 12.20 -21.12
C GLU A 58 19.17 11.63 -19.69
N LYS A 59 20.40 11.69 -19.15
CA LYS A 59 20.69 11.23 -17.78
C LYS A 59 19.95 12.10 -16.76
N LEU A 60 19.95 13.41 -16.90
CA LEU A 60 19.22 14.32 -16.02
C LEU A 60 17.71 14.13 -16.10
N ARG A 61 17.14 13.94 -17.29
CA ARG A 61 15.71 13.60 -17.46
C ARG A 61 15.36 12.25 -16.80
N LYS A 62 16.25 11.28 -16.89
CA LYS A 62 16.06 9.98 -16.20
C LYS A 62 16.12 10.14 -14.68
N MET A 63 17.06 10.94 -14.18
CA MET A 63 17.14 11.25 -12.74
C MET A 63 15.86 11.93 -12.25
N LYS A 64 15.34 12.92 -13.00
CA LYS A 64 14.08 13.60 -12.69
C LYS A 64 12.92 12.61 -12.63
N ARG A 65 12.70 11.81 -13.70
CA ARG A 65 11.62 10.81 -13.74
C ARG A 65 11.72 9.81 -12.60
N ASN A 66 12.91 9.31 -12.28
CA ASN A 66 13.10 8.35 -11.20
C ASN A 66 12.80 8.98 -9.83
N HIS A 67 13.16 10.26 -9.65
CA HIS A 67 12.85 10.98 -8.43
C HIS A 67 11.35 11.25 -8.32
N GLU A 68 10.73 11.76 -9.36
CA GLU A 68 9.29 12.02 -9.38
C GLU A 68 8.47 10.74 -9.20
N ALA A 69 8.87 9.63 -9.82
CA ALA A 69 8.21 8.33 -9.63
C ALA A 69 8.25 7.85 -8.18
N ARG A 70 9.33 8.16 -7.43
CA ARG A 70 9.40 7.84 -5.99
C ARG A 70 8.41 8.63 -5.14
N TYR A 71 8.10 9.86 -5.54
CA TYR A 71 7.31 10.79 -4.72
C TYR A 71 5.89 11.00 -5.26
N SER A 72 5.61 10.73 -6.54
CA SER A 72 4.24 10.76 -7.07
C SER A 72 3.33 9.75 -6.37
N GLY A 73 3.88 8.59 -6.01
CA GLY A 73 3.17 7.62 -5.15
C GLY A 73 2.87 8.16 -3.75
N VAL A 74 3.80 8.92 -3.15
CA VAL A 74 3.63 9.51 -1.82
C VAL A 74 2.59 10.64 -1.84
N ILE A 75 2.59 11.50 -2.87
CA ILE A 75 1.57 12.55 -3.02
C ILE A 75 0.19 11.92 -3.27
N GLY A 76 0.10 10.90 -4.12
CA GLY A 76 -1.13 10.13 -4.31
C GLY A 76 -1.60 9.46 -3.02
N GLN A 77 -0.67 8.89 -2.25
CA GLN A 77 -0.97 8.30 -0.93
C GLN A 77 -1.35 9.36 0.10
N MET A 78 -0.70 10.53 0.12
CA MET A 78 -1.09 11.65 0.98
C MET A 78 -2.45 12.24 0.59
N MET A 79 -2.76 12.37 -0.69
CA MET A 79 -4.07 12.82 -1.17
C MET A 79 -5.16 11.77 -0.90
N ASN A 80 -4.83 10.47 -0.96
CA ASN A 80 -5.73 9.38 -0.60
C ASN A 80 -5.81 9.15 0.92
N SER A 81 -4.86 9.65 1.70
CA SER A 81 -4.91 9.66 3.17
C SER A 81 -5.67 10.86 3.75
N VAL A 82 -6.02 11.85 2.94
CA VAL A 82 -7.04 12.85 3.28
C VAL A 82 -8.39 12.17 3.16
N VAL A 83 -8.71 11.37 4.17
CA VAL A 83 -10.06 10.82 4.34
C VAL A 83 -10.96 11.99 4.66
N ASP A 84 -11.97 12.21 3.82
CA ASP A 84 -13.09 13.07 4.22
C ASP A 84 -13.84 12.35 5.35
N TYR A 85 -13.54 12.72 6.58
CA TYR A 85 -14.22 12.20 7.76
C TYR A 85 -15.72 12.57 7.79
N GLY A 86 -16.19 13.42 6.88
CA GLY A 86 -17.61 13.71 6.65
C GLY A 86 -18.31 12.62 5.83
N MET A 87 -17.60 11.82 5.07
CA MET A 87 -18.12 10.62 4.42
C MET A 87 -17.99 9.44 5.40
N THR A 88 -18.99 9.21 6.19
CA THR A 88 -19.14 7.97 6.96
C THR A 88 -19.17 6.79 5.98
N LEU A 89 -18.08 6.06 5.88
CA LEU A 89 -18.07 4.77 5.21
C LEU A 89 -19.11 3.89 5.91
N GLU A 90 -20.14 3.48 5.19
CA GLU A 90 -21.12 2.54 5.70
C GLU A 90 -20.38 1.22 6.01
N TYR A 91 -20.30 0.92 7.28
CA TYR A 91 -19.79 -0.33 7.80
C TYR A 91 -20.98 -1.23 8.11
N THR A 92 -21.06 -2.37 7.44
CA THR A 92 -22.11 -3.36 7.68
C THR A 92 -21.52 -4.56 8.42
N PRO A 93 -21.71 -4.66 9.74
CA PRO A 93 -21.21 -5.79 10.52
C PRO A 93 -21.90 -7.09 10.14
N CYS A 94 -21.25 -8.23 10.38
CA CYS A 94 -21.89 -9.53 10.34
C CYS A 94 -22.62 -9.83 11.69
N CYS A 95 -23.66 -10.64 11.61
CA CYS A 95 -24.50 -11.00 12.76
C CYS A 95 -24.26 -12.42 13.26
N ASN A 96 -24.00 -13.37 12.37
CA ASN A 96 -24.01 -14.79 12.78
C ASN A 96 -23.05 -15.74 12.04
N LEU A 97 -22.32 -15.31 11.04
CA LEU A 97 -21.38 -16.11 10.23
C LEU A 97 -21.89 -17.49 9.73
N LYS A 98 -23.21 -17.74 9.76
CA LYS A 98 -23.76 -19.06 9.41
C LYS A 98 -23.45 -19.45 7.97
N ARG A 99 -23.54 -18.49 7.06
CA ARG A 99 -23.21 -18.71 5.64
C ARG A 99 -21.73 -19.02 5.46
N LEU A 100 -20.83 -18.30 6.18
CA LEU A 100 -19.39 -18.56 6.13
C LEU A 100 -19.11 -20.01 6.49
N TYR A 101 -19.59 -20.45 7.64
CA TYR A 101 -19.33 -21.81 8.12
C TYR A 101 -20.00 -22.88 7.28
N LYS A 102 -21.18 -22.63 6.77
CA LYS A 102 -21.87 -23.57 5.85
C LYS A 102 -21.07 -23.78 4.56
N VAL A 103 -20.53 -22.70 3.99
CA VAL A 103 -19.68 -22.75 2.78
C VAL A 103 -18.38 -23.50 3.07
N LEU A 104 -17.83 -23.36 4.27
CA LEU A 104 -16.60 -24.02 4.70
C LEU A 104 -16.82 -25.45 5.24
N ASN A 105 -18.07 -25.96 5.21
CA ASN A 105 -18.48 -27.25 5.78
C ASN A 105 -18.25 -27.35 7.30
N GLY A 106 -18.20 -26.21 7.98
CA GLY A 106 -18.15 -26.13 9.43
C GLY A 106 -19.52 -26.31 10.06
N LYS A 107 -19.55 -26.65 11.34
CA LYS A 107 -20.77 -26.71 12.15
C LYS A 107 -20.57 -25.88 13.39
N LEU A 108 -21.45 -24.91 13.60
CA LEU A 108 -21.50 -24.09 14.81
C LEU A 108 -22.93 -24.13 15.36
N THR A 109 -23.01 -24.03 16.68
CA THR A 109 -24.28 -23.68 17.33
C THR A 109 -24.61 -22.21 17.06
N ASP A 110 -25.86 -21.80 17.26
CA ASP A 110 -26.27 -20.40 17.08
C ASP A 110 -25.48 -19.46 18.00
N GLU A 111 -25.20 -19.87 19.22
CA GLU A 111 -24.41 -19.11 20.19
C GLU A 111 -22.96 -18.93 19.70
N GLN A 112 -22.30 -20.01 19.29
CA GLN A 112 -20.94 -19.96 18.74
C GLN A 112 -20.84 -19.09 17.48
N ALA A 113 -21.88 -19.12 16.64
CA ALA A 113 -21.94 -18.32 15.42
C ALA A 113 -22.00 -16.80 15.73
N CYS A 114 -22.81 -16.42 16.73
CA CYS A 114 -22.87 -15.03 17.20
C CYS A 114 -21.57 -14.57 17.88
N ASP A 115 -20.96 -15.40 18.72
CA ASP A 115 -19.70 -15.09 19.39
C ASP A 115 -18.57 -14.91 18.37
N SER A 116 -18.48 -15.81 17.39
CA SER A 116 -17.51 -15.68 16.29
C SER A 116 -17.74 -14.43 15.45
N ALA A 117 -19.00 -14.03 15.22
CA ALA A 117 -19.32 -12.78 14.53
C ALA A 117 -18.84 -11.56 15.32
N ALA A 118 -19.01 -11.56 16.64
CA ALA A 118 -18.53 -10.47 17.50
C ALA A 118 -16.99 -10.34 17.46
N ILE A 119 -16.28 -11.49 17.52
CA ILE A 119 -14.81 -11.54 17.39
C ILE A 119 -14.39 -10.95 16.01
N LEU A 120 -14.97 -11.46 14.93
CA LEU A 120 -14.63 -11.03 13.58
C LEU A 120 -14.90 -9.53 13.37
N ASN A 121 -16.03 -9.02 13.84
CA ASN A 121 -16.38 -7.59 13.75
C ASN A 121 -15.35 -6.70 14.44
N LYS A 122 -14.83 -7.12 15.61
CA LYS A 122 -13.78 -6.39 16.35
C LYS A 122 -12.52 -6.21 15.49
N HIS A 123 -12.11 -7.25 14.76
CA HIS A 123 -10.95 -7.18 13.87
C HIS A 123 -11.25 -6.40 12.59
N LEU A 124 -12.38 -6.66 11.95
CA LEU A 124 -12.75 -6.01 10.69
C LEU A 124 -13.07 -4.51 10.89
N GLN A 125 -13.50 -4.10 12.07
CA GLN A 125 -13.70 -2.68 12.39
C GLN A 125 -12.43 -1.86 12.23
N LYS A 126 -11.24 -2.45 12.44
CA LYS A 126 -9.94 -1.78 12.25
C LYS A 126 -9.74 -1.32 10.80
N LEU A 127 -10.44 -1.93 9.84
CA LEU A 127 -10.33 -1.57 8.41
C LEU A 127 -10.94 -0.21 8.09
N LYS A 128 -11.85 0.31 8.92
CA LYS A 128 -12.52 1.60 8.67
C LYS A 128 -11.53 2.76 8.58
N ASP A 129 -10.49 2.71 9.39
CA ASP A 129 -9.50 3.79 9.52
C ASP A 129 -8.33 3.63 8.53
N LEU A 130 -8.39 2.64 7.64
CA LEU A 130 -7.35 2.41 6.64
C LEU A 130 -7.63 3.20 5.35
N PRO A 131 -6.59 3.74 4.70
CA PRO A 131 -6.69 4.26 3.34
C PRO A 131 -7.26 3.20 2.37
N MET A 132 -8.03 3.65 1.37
CA MET A 132 -8.64 2.74 0.39
C MET A 132 -7.62 1.87 -0.33
N GLU A 133 -6.44 2.42 -0.64
CA GLU A 133 -5.35 1.67 -1.31
C GLU A 133 -4.80 0.56 -0.42
N THR A 134 -4.60 0.84 0.88
CA THR A 134 -4.17 -0.16 1.86
C THR A 134 -5.21 -1.28 1.99
N ARG A 135 -6.51 -0.95 1.95
CA ARG A 135 -7.60 -1.95 1.95
C ARG A 135 -7.63 -2.80 0.69
N ARG A 136 -7.37 -2.20 -0.48
CA ARG A 136 -7.23 -2.94 -1.74
C ARG A 136 -6.04 -3.89 -1.70
N LEU A 137 -4.89 -3.39 -1.21
CA LEU A 137 -3.71 -4.22 -1.05
C LEU A 137 -3.97 -5.39 -0.09
N LEU A 138 -4.62 -5.13 1.05
CA LEU A 138 -5.03 -6.18 2.00
C LEU A 138 -5.89 -7.25 1.30
N GLY A 139 -6.85 -6.86 0.48
CA GLY A 139 -7.66 -7.81 -0.29
C GLY A 139 -6.80 -8.71 -1.19
N ILE A 140 -5.81 -8.14 -1.87
CA ILE A 140 -4.86 -8.90 -2.69
C ILE A 140 -4.00 -9.80 -1.81
N MET A 141 -3.51 -9.31 -0.67
CA MET A 141 -2.73 -10.10 0.29
C MET A 141 -3.52 -11.31 0.78
N VAL A 142 -4.78 -11.14 1.16
CA VAL A 142 -5.67 -12.23 1.57
C VAL A 142 -5.78 -13.27 0.45
N MET A 143 -6.03 -12.87 -0.78
CA MET A 143 -6.20 -13.77 -1.92
C MET A 143 -4.91 -14.49 -2.34
N ARG A 144 -3.75 -13.90 -2.11
CA ARG A 144 -2.42 -14.45 -2.42
C ARG A 144 -1.76 -15.16 -1.25
N SER A 145 -2.36 -15.09 -0.06
CA SER A 145 -1.87 -15.80 1.12
C SER A 145 -2.02 -17.32 0.97
N TYR A 146 -1.25 -18.03 1.75
CA TYR A 146 -1.42 -19.46 1.96
C TYR A 146 -1.49 -19.77 3.46
N LYS A 147 -2.06 -20.92 3.76
CA LYS A 147 -2.13 -21.40 5.15
C LYS A 147 -0.85 -22.18 5.46
N ASP A 148 -0.14 -21.74 6.49
CA ASP A 148 0.97 -22.47 7.07
C ASP A 148 0.66 -22.77 8.54
N TYR A 149 0.38 -24.04 8.86
CA TYR A 149 -0.19 -24.50 10.12
C TYR A 149 -1.44 -23.69 10.51
N PHE A 150 -1.32 -22.71 11.37
CA PHE A 150 -2.40 -21.84 11.82
C PHE A 150 -2.28 -20.43 11.22
N ASN A 151 -1.14 -20.07 10.64
CA ASN A 151 -0.86 -18.75 10.14
C ASN A 151 -1.43 -18.52 8.74
N CYS A 152 -1.72 -17.26 8.43
CA CYS A 152 -2.07 -16.79 7.11
C CYS A 152 -0.87 -16.02 6.52
N VAL A 153 0.01 -16.74 5.81
CA VAL A 153 1.30 -16.22 5.33
C VAL A 153 1.15 -15.60 3.94
N VAL A 154 1.74 -14.43 3.76
CA VAL A 154 1.71 -13.65 2.52
C VAL A 154 3.13 -13.48 1.97
N PRO A 155 3.48 -14.14 0.86
CA PRO A 155 4.75 -13.91 0.19
C PRO A 155 4.75 -12.56 -0.52
N ILE A 156 5.69 -11.68 -0.19
CA ILE A 156 5.73 -10.31 -0.73
C ILE A 156 5.93 -10.30 -2.25
N HIS A 157 6.74 -11.21 -2.78
CA HIS A 157 6.95 -11.32 -4.23
C HIS A 157 5.65 -11.65 -5.02
N GLU A 158 4.68 -12.33 -4.41
CA GLU A 158 3.37 -12.56 -5.04
C GLU A 158 2.54 -11.28 -5.08
N ILE A 159 2.72 -10.39 -4.11
CA ILE A 159 2.07 -9.08 -4.12
C ILE A 159 2.69 -8.18 -5.18
N GLU A 160 4.01 -8.16 -5.30
CA GLU A 160 4.73 -7.44 -6.38
C GLU A 160 4.22 -7.87 -7.75
N LYS A 161 4.13 -9.18 -8.02
CA LYS A 161 3.62 -9.73 -9.29
C LYS A 161 2.16 -9.36 -9.55
N ALA A 162 1.32 -9.39 -8.51
CA ALA A 162 -0.11 -9.16 -8.66
C ALA A 162 -0.45 -7.68 -8.88
N THR A 163 0.34 -6.78 -8.31
CA THR A 163 0.05 -5.33 -8.29
C THR A 163 0.91 -4.52 -9.23
N GLY A 164 2.12 -4.99 -9.54
CA GLY A 164 3.14 -4.21 -10.22
C GLY A 164 3.67 -3.02 -9.40
N LEU A 165 3.35 -2.98 -8.10
CA LEU A 165 3.82 -1.93 -7.21
C LEU A 165 5.30 -2.10 -6.89
N GLU A 166 5.98 -0.97 -6.72
CA GLU A 166 7.36 -0.96 -6.23
C GLU A 166 7.44 -1.50 -4.80
N PRO A 167 8.51 -2.25 -4.44
CA PRO A 167 8.68 -2.84 -3.12
C PRO A 167 8.48 -1.85 -1.96
N VAL A 168 8.96 -0.61 -2.13
CA VAL A 168 8.81 0.45 -1.11
C VAL A 168 7.34 0.78 -0.84
N SER A 169 6.50 0.83 -1.88
CA SER A 169 5.06 1.10 -1.73
C SER A 169 4.35 -0.06 -1.00
N ILE A 170 4.75 -1.29 -1.28
CA ILE A 170 4.22 -2.46 -0.57
C ILE A 170 4.62 -2.41 0.91
N MET A 171 5.91 -2.17 1.21
CA MET A 171 6.40 -2.06 2.57
C MET A 171 5.65 -0.99 3.38
N GLN A 172 5.43 0.20 2.81
CA GLN A 172 4.69 1.27 3.47
C GLN A 172 3.25 0.87 3.82
N ASN A 173 2.56 0.19 2.91
CA ASN A 173 1.20 -0.28 3.17
C ASN A 173 1.17 -1.40 4.22
N VAL A 174 2.14 -2.33 4.18
CA VAL A 174 2.27 -3.40 5.20
C VAL A 174 2.56 -2.78 6.57
N GLU A 175 3.43 -1.77 6.66
CA GLU A 175 3.69 -1.04 7.90
C GLU A 175 2.41 -0.39 8.48
N ILE A 176 1.55 0.18 7.63
CA ILE A 176 0.24 0.70 8.06
C ILE A 176 -0.63 -0.42 8.64
N LEU A 177 -0.68 -1.58 7.97
CA LEU A 177 -1.42 -2.75 8.45
C LEU A 177 -0.86 -3.27 9.78
N ALA A 178 0.47 -3.35 9.91
CA ALA A 178 1.15 -3.80 11.13
C ALA A 178 0.86 -2.88 12.31
N ARG A 179 0.96 -1.57 12.14
CA ARG A 179 0.60 -0.57 13.18
C ARG A 179 -0.85 -0.68 13.65
N ARG A 180 -1.76 -1.20 12.83
CA ARG A 180 -3.18 -1.42 13.16
C ARG A 180 -3.46 -2.81 13.71
N GLY A 181 -2.44 -3.67 13.82
CA GLY A 181 -2.60 -5.05 14.24
C GLY A 181 -3.52 -5.82 13.28
N ILE A 182 -3.19 -5.80 11.98
CA ILE A 182 -3.87 -6.53 10.91
C ILE A 182 -2.89 -7.47 10.22
N ALA A 183 -1.60 -7.11 10.21
CA ALA A 183 -0.52 -7.93 9.69
C ALA A 183 0.72 -7.79 10.57
N SER A 184 1.67 -8.73 10.46
CA SER A 184 3.02 -8.58 11.01
C SER A 184 3.85 -7.64 10.15
N ASP A 185 4.99 -7.20 10.69
CA ASP A 185 6.05 -6.63 9.89
C ASP A 185 6.58 -7.65 8.86
N ILE A 186 7.21 -7.14 7.80
CA ILE A 186 7.84 -8.01 6.80
C ILE A 186 9.09 -8.64 7.43
N ASP A 187 9.13 -9.95 7.45
CA ASP A 187 10.28 -10.74 7.90
C ASP A 187 10.83 -11.59 6.74
N GLY A 188 12.07 -12.04 6.90
CA GLY A 188 12.74 -12.88 5.91
C GLY A 188 12.88 -14.31 6.37
N GLU A 189 11.92 -15.18 6.08
CA GLU A 189 12.07 -16.60 6.29
C GLU A 189 12.79 -17.23 5.10
N ASN A 190 13.92 -17.89 5.35
CA ASN A 190 14.75 -18.54 4.31
C ASN A 190 15.17 -17.60 3.15
N GLY A 191 15.32 -16.30 3.42
CA GLY A 191 15.74 -15.30 2.43
C GLY A 191 14.61 -14.79 1.51
N MET A 192 13.35 -15.19 1.76
CA MET A 192 12.19 -14.64 1.06
C MET A 192 11.40 -13.72 1.99
N PRO A 193 11.09 -12.49 1.58
CA PRO A 193 10.29 -11.58 2.39
C PRO A 193 8.83 -12.07 2.44
N ILE A 194 8.35 -12.26 3.67
CA ILE A 194 6.96 -12.64 3.98
C ILE A 194 6.39 -11.69 5.04
N CYS A 195 5.08 -11.61 5.11
CA CYS A 195 4.35 -11.11 6.28
C CYS A 195 3.22 -12.08 6.62
N THR A 196 2.72 -12.00 7.84
CA THR A 196 1.61 -12.83 8.32
C THR A 196 0.42 -11.94 8.60
N LEU A 197 -0.76 -12.32 8.12
CA LEU A 197 -2.00 -11.66 8.52
C LEU A 197 -2.39 -12.12 9.92
N ASP A 198 -2.74 -11.17 10.79
CA ASP A 198 -3.00 -11.42 12.19
C ASP A 198 -4.21 -12.34 12.38
N GLU A 199 -4.14 -13.12 13.44
CA GLU A 199 -5.22 -13.94 13.98
C GLU A 199 -5.85 -13.29 15.21
N ASP A 200 -6.94 -13.84 15.68
CA ASP A 200 -7.49 -13.43 16.97
C ASP A 200 -6.60 -13.98 18.11
N PRO A 201 -6.04 -13.11 18.97
CA PRO A 201 -5.05 -13.52 19.97
C PRO A 201 -5.65 -14.39 21.09
N ASP A 202 -6.96 -14.32 21.33
CA ASP A 202 -7.61 -15.05 22.41
C ASP A 202 -8.01 -16.46 21.97
N THR A 203 -8.43 -16.62 20.73
CA THR A 203 -8.93 -17.88 20.16
C THR A 203 -7.95 -18.56 19.21
N LEU A 204 -6.88 -17.87 18.80
CA LEU A 204 -5.93 -18.27 17.76
C LEU A 204 -6.63 -18.55 16.41
N TRP A 205 -7.72 -17.85 16.14
CA TRP A 205 -8.49 -18.01 14.93
C TRP A 205 -7.90 -17.18 13.78
N ALA A 206 -7.28 -17.87 12.83
CA ALA A 206 -6.75 -17.26 11.60
C ALA A 206 -7.86 -17.01 10.59
N PHE A 207 -8.79 -16.10 10.93
CA PHE A 207 -10.03 -15.83 10.17
C PHE A 207 -9.78 -15.38 8.72
N TRP A 208 -8.62 -14.83 8.39
CA TRP A 208 -8.26 -14.47 7.01
C TRP A 208 -8.18 -15.68 6.10
N ASN A 209 -7.77 -16.85 6.60
CA ASN A 209 -7.80 -18.10 5.85
C ASN A 209 -9.25 -18.50 5.50
N ASP A 210 -10.16 -18.35 6.45
CA ASP A 210 -11.58 -18.68 6.25
C ASP A 210 -12.23 -17.70 5.27
N ILE A 211 -11.95 -16.40 5.39
CA ILE A 211 -12.40 -15.38 4.43
C ILE A 211 -11.91 -15.70 3.02
N ARG A 212 -10.63 -16.03 2.86
CA ARG A 212 -10.06 -16.41 1.55
C ARG A 212 -10.79 -17.60 0.93
N GLU A 213 -10.97 -18.66 1.70
CA GLU A 213 -11.65 -19.88 1.21
C GLU A 213 -13.13 -19.64 0.92
N PHE A 214 -13.79 -18.80 1.70
CA PHE A 214 -15.16 -18.37 1.45
C PHE A 214 -15.27 -17.61 0.12
N VAL A 215 -14.40 -16.64 -0.11
CA VAL A 215 -14.35 -15.87 -1.35
C VAL A 215 -14.11 -16.78 -2.55
N LYS A 216 -13.16 -17.72 -2.47
CA LYS A 216 -12.88 -18.69 -3.54
C LYS A 216 -14.08 -19.57 -3.86
N LYS A 217 -14.81 -20.04 -2.85
CA LYS A 217 -15.95 -20.94 -3.03
C LYS A 217 -17.21 -20.23 -3.50
N THR A 218 -17.43 -18.99 -3.08
CA THR A 218 -18.64 -18.23 -3.39
C THR A 218 -18.53 -17.34 -4.63
N GLY A 219 -17.30 -16.96 -5.01
CA GLY A 219 -17.05 -15.99 -6.07
C GLY A 219 -17.39 -14.55 -5.67
N ILE A 220 -17.69 -14.27 -4.39
CA ILE A 220 -17.92 -12.90 -3.91
C ILE A 220 -16.60 -12.13 -4.02
N PRO A 221 -16.59 -10.92 -4.63
CA PRO A 221 -15.35 -10.13 -4.72
C PRO A 221 -14.81 -9.78 -3.34
N ILE A 222 -13.49 -9.95 -3.13
CA ILE A 222 -12.82 -9.61 -1.87
C ILE A 222 -12.95 -8.11 -1.54
N GLU A 223 -13.08 -7.27 -2.56
CA GLU A 223 -13.30 -5.82 -2.44
C GLU A 223 -14.57 -5.49 -1.67
N ARG A 224 -15.59 -6.34 -1.76
CA ARG A 224 -16.83 -6.16 -1.00
C ARG A 224 -16.55 -6.20 0.50
N ILE A 225 -15.63 -7.08 0.93
CA ILE A 225 -15.22 -7.24 2.32
C ILE A 225 -14.20 -6.17 2.72
N CYS A 226 -13.08 -6.07 1.99
CA CYS A 226 -11.97 -5.21 2.39
C CYS A 226 -12.17 -3.73 2.05
N CYS A 227 -12.86 -3.41 0.94
CA CYS A 227 -13.04 -2.03 0.48
C CYS A 227 -14.40 -1.45 0.87
N ASN A 228 -15.48 -2.20 0.63
CA ASN A 228 -16.83 -1.73 0.92
C ASN A 228 -17.26 -1.98 2.38
N LEU A 229 -16.46 -2.74 3.15
CA LEU A 229 -16.71 -3.07 4.55
C LEU A 229 -18.10 -3.71 4.80
N ASP A 230 -18.57 -4.50 3.84
CA ASP A 230 -19.83 -5.24 3.93
C ASP A 230 -19.56 -6.67 4.42
N PHE A 231 -19.69 -6.88 5.71
CA PHE A 231 -19.49 -8.18 6.35
C PHE A 231 -20.79 -8.98 6.49
N SER A 232 -21.93 -8.40 6.13
CA SER A 232 -23.21 -9.13 6.06
C SER A 232 -23.19 -10.28 5.05
N VAL A 233 -22.20 -10.28 4.15
CA VAL A 233 -21.98 -11.37 3.18
C VAL A 233 -21.75 -12.73 3.84
N PHE A 234 -21.36 -12.75 5.12
CA PHE A 234 -21.11 -13.97 5.91
C PHE A 234 -22.33 -14.52 6.59
N ASP A 235 -23.42 -13.76 6.63
CA ASP A 235 -24.66 -14.11 7.33
C ASP A 235 -25.63 -14.90 6.44
N GLU A 236 -26.57 -15.63 7.08
CA GLU A 236 -27.79 -16.20 6.47
C GLU A 236 -28.98 -15.32 6.77
#